data_896a4b81c35ded907e2e61dba9cf4ea0
#
_entry.id   896a4b81c35ded907e2e61dba9cf4ea0
#
_cell.length_a   1.000
_cell.length_b   1.000
_cell.length_c   1.000
_cell.angle_alpha   90.00
_cell.angle_beta   90.00
_cell.angle_gamma   90.00
#
_symmetry.space_group_name_H-M   'P 1'
#
loop_
_entity.id
_entity.type
_entity.pdbx_description
1 polymer ?
#
loop_
_entity_poly.entity_id
_entity_poly.type
_entity_poly.pdbx_seq_one_letter_code
_entity_poly.pdbx_strand_id
1 'polypeptide(L)'
;MVSNISLERKRRSEAILKKEGVPFVAHLPVVEDEETAQIRSLEEVAWRAMALNIVAVKGEGLEQDRTLEIVEEYKLEHAFTPKEREFIFNDEPSEHDRIQFAWRYEGYWVLLWALNYIEELSRPDQICDVPRAVRIMVDRTAGQFIAEAKLRSASDILDAVDLIYRYDWACVDARLNGRPA
;
A
#
# COMPACT_ATOMS: atom_id res chain seq x y z
N MET A 1 19.00 -19.05 9.88
CA MET A 1 19.60 -18.19 10.93
C MET A 1 19.06 -16.78 10.69
N VAL A 2 18.67 -16.05 11.73
CA VAL A 2 18.26 -14.62 11.56
C VAL A 2 19.50 -13.81 11.20
N SER A 3 19.42 -13.00 10.14
CA SER A 3 20.56 -12.18 9.69
C SER A 3 20.80 -10.99 10.63
N ASN A 4 22.05 -10.51 10.68
CA ASN A 4 22.37 -9.29 11.44
C ASN A 4 21.65 -8.07 10.86
N ILE A 5 21.45 -8.00 9.54
CA ILE A 5 20.75 -6.92 8.85
C ILE A 5 19.30 -6.83 9.32
N SER A 6 18.57 -7.96 9.36
CA SER A 6 17.21 -8.01 9.88
C SER A 6 17.11 -7.60 11.35
N LEU A 7 18.08 -7.96 12.18
CA LEU A 7 18.15 -7.54 13.59
C LEU A 7 18.41 -6.05 13.75
N GLU A 8 19.27 -5.47 12.93
CA GLU A 8 19.55 -4.03 12.95
C GLU A 8 18.35 -3.22 12.46
N ARG A 9 17.65 -3.70 11.40
CA ARG A 9 16.39 -3.13 10.92
C ARG A 9 15.36 -3.07 12.04
N LYS A 10 15.12 -4.19 12.72
CA LYS A 10 14.26 -4.26 13.89
C LYS A 10 14.62 -3.23 14.95
N ARG A 11 15.90 -3.11 15.31
CA ARG A 11 16.36 -2.14 16.35
C ARG A 11 16.09 -0.70 15.93
N ARG A 12 16.25 -0.37 14.62
CA ARG A 12 15.94 0.97 14.08
C ARG A 12 14.45 1.28 14.23
N SER A 13 13.58 0.35 13.82
CA SER A 13 12.13 0.50 13.98
C SER A 13 11.71 0.65 15.46
N GLU A 14 12.22 -0.21 16.34
CA GLU A 14 11.95 -0.12 17.79
C GLU A 14 12.42 1.21 18.41
N ALA A 15 13.53 1.76 17.92
CA ALA A 15 14.00 3.08 18.36
C ALA A 15 13.06 4.22 17.91
N ILE A 16 12.49 4.13 16.70
CA ILE A 16 11.47 5.07 16.20
C ILE A 16 10.23 4.99 17.08
N LEU A 17 9.66 3.81 17.28
CA LEU A 17 8.46 3.61 18.11
C LEU A 17 8.67 4.13 19.53
N LYS A 18 9.85 3.85 20.13
CA LYS A 18 10.19 4.36 21.46
C LYS A 18 10.21 5.89 21.51
N LYS A 19 10.77 6.54 20.47
CA LYS A 19 10.81 8.02 20.38
C LYS A 19 9.41 8.60 20.26
N GLU A 20 8.51 7.91 19.58
CA GLU A 20 7.12 8.32 19.34
C GLU A 20 6.17 7.93 20.48
N GLY A 21 6.64 7.18 21.45
CA GLY A 21 5.82 6.68 22.57
C GLY A 21 4.85 5.55 22.15
N VAL A 22 5.10 4.88 21.03
CA VAL A 22 4.30 3.76 20.54
C VAL A 22 4.73 2.47 21.25
N PRO A 23 3.82 1.70 21.85
CA PRO A 23 4.14 0.43 22.49
C PRO A 23 4.67 -0.60 21.49
N PHE A 24 5.63 -1.40 21.90
CA PHE A 24 6.13 -2.54 21.12
C PHE A 24 6.61 -3.66 22.06
N VAL A 25 6.78 -4.86 21.51
CA VAL A 25 7.28 -6.02 22.23
C VAL A 25 8.53 -6.59 21.57
N ALA A 26 9.55 -6.89 22.37
CA ALA A 26 10.84 -7.36 21.87
C ALA A 26 10.80 -8.73 21.20
N HIS A 27 9.77 -9.56 21.46
CA HIS A 27 9.65 -10.90 20.90
C HIS A 27 9.01 -10.94 19.49
N LEU A 28 8.52 -9.80 18.95
CA LEU A 28 8.07 -9.79 17.56
C LEU A 28 9.19 -10.25 16.62
N PRO A 29 8.87 -11.10 15.64
CA PRO A 29 9.88 -11.56 14.68
C PRO A 29 10.48 -10.40 13.88
N VAL A 30 11.58 -10.67 13.21
CA VAL A 30 12.17 -9.80 12.19
C VAL A 30 11.49 -10.05 10.85
N VAL A 31 11.52 -9.06 9.95
CA VAL A 31 11.22 -9.26 8.54
C VAL A 31 12.43 -9.90 7.83
N GLU A 32 12.20 -10.46 6.66
CA GLU A 32 13.25 -11.02 5.80
C GLU A 32 14.33 -9.97 5.50
N ASP A 33 15.51 -10.44 5.11
CA ASP A 33 16.58 -9.61 4.59
C ASP A 33 16.57 -9.58 3.05
N GLU A 34 17.44 -8.79 2.48
CA GLU A 34 17.57 -8.58 1.04
C GLU A 34 17.97 -9.84 0.28
N GLU A 35 18.60 -10.81 0.93
CA GLU A 35 19.04 -12.08 0.32
C GLU A 35 17.88 -13.07 0.18
N THR A 36 16.91 -13.00 1.09
CA THR A 36 15.79 -13.95 1.17
C THR A 36 14.47 -13.36 0.67
N ALA A 37 14.29 -12.04 0.74
CA ALA A 37 13.07 -11.36 0.32
C ALA A 37 12.88 -11.40 -1.21
N GLN A 38 11.68 -11.74 -1.65
CA GLN A 38 11.29 -11.70 -3.06
C GLN A 38 10.58 -10.39 -3.37
N ILE A 39 11.35 -9.39 -3.77
CA ILE A 39 10.80 -8.10 -4.19
C ILE A 39 10.19 -8.23 -5.59
N ARG A 40 8.97 -7.72 -5.75
CA ARG A 40 8.29 -7.65 -7.05
C ARG A 40 9.01 -6.70 -8.00
N SER A 41 8.89 -6.97 -9.30
CA SER A 41 9.44 -6.08 -10.32
C SER A 41 8.72 -4.72 -10.33
N LEU A 42 9.40 -3.70 -10.84
CA LEU A 42 8.81 -2.36 -11.03
C LEU A 42 7.48 -2.45 -11.78
N GLU A 43 7.44 -3.23 -12.84
CA GLU A 43 6.25 -3.36 -13.69
C GLU A 43 5.08 -4.02 -12.94
N GLU A 44 5.33 -5.10 -12.18
CA GLU A 44 4.29 -5.73 -11.34
C GLU A 44 3.74 -4.76 -10.30
N VAL A 45 4.60 -3.98 -9.65
CA VAL A 45 4.19 -2.98 -8.65
C VAL A 45 3.40 -1.84 -9.30
N ALA A 46 3.80 -1.38 -10.47
CA ALA A 46 3.11 -0.32 -11.21
C ALA A 46 1.69 -0.75 -11.66
N TRP A 47 1.56 -1.94 -12.25
CA TRP A 47 0.25 -2.49 -12.61
C TRP A 47 -0.65 -2.65 -11.39
N ARG A 48 -0.09 -3.14 -10.29
CA ARG A 48 -0.84 -3.29 -9.05
C ARG A 48 -1.28 -1.94 -8.48
N ALA A 49 -0.44 -0.93 -8.53
CA ALA A 49 -0.75 0.42 -8.09
C ALA A 49 -1.94 1.01 -8.88
N MET A 50 -1.89 0.96 -10.21
CA MET A 50 -2.98 1.44 -11.06
C MET A 50 -4.31 0.69 -10.81
N ALA A 51 -4.24 -0.64 -10.61
CA ALA A 51 -5.42 -1.44 -10.26
C ALA A 51 -6.03 -1.02 -8.92
N LEU A 52 -5.22 -0.79 -7.88
CA LEU A 52 -5.72 -0.33 -6.58
C LEU A 52 -6.37 1.06 -6.65
N ASN A 53 -5.81 1.96 -7.48
CA ASN A 53 -6.39 3.29 -7.65
C ASN A 53 -7.81 3.20 -8.22
N ILE A 54 -8.02 2.49 -9.33
CA ILE A 54 -9.36 2.42 -9.95
C ILE A 54 -10.36 1.69 -9.06
N VAL A 55 -9.93 0.67 -8.30
CA VAL A 55 -10.77 -0.01 -7.32
C VAL A 55 -11.21 0.97 -6.23
N ALA A 56 -10.31 1.80 -5.73
CA ALA A 56 -10.62 2.77 -4.68
C ALA A 56 -11.54 3.89 -5.19
N VAL A 57 -11.26 4.44 -6.38
CA VAL A 57 -12.09 5.50 -7.00
C VAL A 57 -13.51 4.99 -7.28
N LYS A 58 -13.68 3.75 -7.74
CA LYS A 58 -15.01 3.14 -7.85
C LYS A 58 -15.68 2.97 -6.49
N GLY A 59 -14.92 2.60 -5.46
CA GLY A 59 -15.42 2.53 -4.08
C GLY A 59 -16.00 3.86 -3.59
N GLU A 60 -15.41 4.98 -3.98
CA GLU A 60 -15.92 6.34 -3.70
C GLU A 60 -17.11 6.77 -4.56
N GLY A 61 -17.50 5.99 -5.55
CA GLY A 61 -18.71 6.24 -6.33
C GLY A 61 -18.47 6.69 -7.76
N LEU A 62 -17.32 6.38 -8.36
CA LEU A 62 -17.14 6.57 -9.80
C LEU A 62 -18.18 5.73 -10.56
N GLU A 63 -18.85 6.37 -11.53
CA GLU A 63 -19.87 5.75 -12.37
C GLU A 63 -19.31 4.51 -13.10
N GLN A 64 -20.18 3.50 -13.27
CA GLN A 64 -19.81 2.20 -13.84
C GLN A 64 -19.20 2.31 -15.24
N ASP A 65 -19.84 3.04 -16.15
CA ASP A 65 -19.37 3.21 -17.53
C ASP A 65 -17.98 3.86 -17.54
N ARG A 66 -17.78 4.89 -16.73
CA ARG A 66 -16.47 5.55 -16.64
C ARG A 66 -15.41 4.64 -16.03
N THR A 67 -15.79 3.81 -15.06
CA THR A 67 -14.88 2.80 -14.49
C THR A 67 -14.39 1.84 -15.56
N LEU A 68 -15.30 1.30 -16.38
CA LEU A 68 -14.96 0.35 -17.43
C LEU A 68 -14.13 0.98 -18.56
N GLU A 69 -14.42 2.23 -18.95
CA GLU A 69 -13.59 2.98 -19.89
C GLU A 69 -12.13 3.09 -19.40
N ILE A 70 -11.91 3.43 -18.13
CA ILE A 70 -10.56 3.54 -17.56
C ILE A 70 -9.88 2.17 -17.50
N VAL A 71 -10.61 1.12 -17.13
CA VAL A 71 -10.07 -0.25 -17.12
C VAL A 71 -9.59 -0.67 -18.51
N GLU A 72 -10.33 -0.35 -19.55
CA GLU A 72 -9.96 -0.63 -20.93
C GLU A 72 -8.78 0.24 -21.41
N GLU A 73 -8.85 1.56 -21.17
CA GLU A 73 -7.79 2.52 -21.54
C GLU A 73 -6.43 2.15 -20.94
N TYR A 74 -6.41 1.79 -19.66
CA TYR A 74 -5.18 1.39 -18.95
C TYR A 74 -4.89 -0.12 -19.03
N LYS A 75 -5.76 -0.93 -19.63
CA LYS A 75 -5.63 -2.40 -19.78
C LYS A 75 -5.46 -3.13 -18.43
N LEU A 76 -6.25 -2.80 -17.44
CA LEU A 76 -6.05 -3.21 -16.04
C LEU A 76 -6.63 -4.59 -15.68
N GLU A 77 -7.37 -5.26 -16.58
CA GLU A 77 -8.08 -6.50 -16.24
C GLU A 77 -7.19 -7.60 -15.63
N HIS A 78 -5.94 -7.69 -16.06
CA HIS A 78 -4.97 -8.69 -15.59
C HIS A 78 -4.40 -8.38 -14.21
N ALA A 79 -4.55 -7.14 -13.73
CA ALA A 79 -3.94 -6.66 -12.49
C ALA A 79 -4.88 -6.75 -11.27
N PHE A 80 -6.16 -7.10 -11.48
CA PHE A 80 -7.13 -7.27 -10.40
C PHE A 80 -7.02 -8.64 -9.74
N THR A 81 -7.20 -8.66 -8.42
CA THR A 81 -7.53 -9.91 -7.72
C THR A 81 -8.95 -10.37 -8.07
N PRO A 82 -9.30 -11.65 -7.84
CA PRO A 82 -10.66 -12.15 -8.15
C PRO A 82 -11.78 -11.30 -7.51
N LYS A 83 -11.63 -10.90 -6.26
CA LYS A 83 -12.63 -10.05 -5.56
C LYS A 83 -12.69 -8.63 -6.10
N GLU A 84 -11.56 -8.05 -6.46
CA GLU A 84 -11.51 -6.73 -7.09
C GLU A 84 -12.13 -6.77 -8.49
N ARG A 85 -11.86 -7.83 -9.25
CA ARG A 85 -12.49 -8.02 -10.55
C ARG A 85 -14.01 -8.13 -10.43
N GLU A 86 -14.52 -8.93 -9.49
CA GLU A 86 -15.94 -9.03 -9.19
C GLU A 86 -16.52 -7.64 -8.86
N PHE A 87 -15.88 -6.88 -7.99
CA PHE A 87 -16.30 -5.53 -7.63
C PHE A 87 -16.28 -4.55 -8.82
N ILE A 88 -15.22 -4.56 -9.64
CA ILE A 88 -15.07 -3.66 -10.80
C ILE A 88 -16.16 -3.89 -11.84
N PHE A 89 -16.55 -5.14 -12.09
CA PHE A 89 -17.57 -5.47 -13.11
C PHE A 89 -19.01 -5.56 -12.58
N ASN A 90 -19.22 -5.33 -11.27
CA ASN A 90 -20.55 -5.22 -10.68
C ASN A 90 -21.04 -3.77 -10.77
N ASP A 91 -22.15 -3.52 -11.46
CA ASP A 91 -22.76 -2.19 -11.61
C ASP A 91 -23.52 -1.71 -10.37
N GLU A 92 -23.93 -2.65 -9.51
CA GLU A 92 -24.63 -2.38 -8.25
C GLU A 92 -23.91 -2.97 -7.02
N PRO A 93 -22.66 -2.55 -6.73
CA PRO A 93 -21.95 -3.05 -5.56
C PRO A 93 -22.63 -2.60 -4.26
N SER A 94 -22.58 -3.44 -3.24
CA SER A 94 -23.12 -3.11 -1.91
C SER A 94 -22.38 -1.92 -1.29
N GLU A 95 -23.05 -1.17 -0.41
CA GLU A 95 -22.41 -0.10 0.36
C GLU A 95 -21.22 -0.62 1.16
N HIS A 96 -21.32 -1.80 1.73
CA HIS A 96 -20.23 -2.45 2.43
C HIS A 96 -18.99 -2.64 1.52
N ASP A 97 -19.21 -3.16 0.30
CA ASP A 97 -18.11 -3.35 -0.65
C ASP A 97 -17.49 -2.01 -1.06
N ARG A 98 -18.32 -0.99 -1.34
CA ARG A 98 -17.84 0.36 -1.65
C ARG A 98 -16.89 0.88 -0.56
N ILE A 99 -17.32 0.81 0.71
CA ILE A 99 -16.50 1.24 1.84
C ILE A 99 -15.21 0.43 1.92
N GLN A 100 -15.29 -0.92 1.81
CA GLN A 100 -14.11 -1.78 1.90
C GLN A 100 -13.09 -1.53 0.78
N PHE A 101 -13.58 -1.28 -0.43
CA PHE A 101 -12.70 -1.05 -1.57
C PHE A 101 -12.18 0.41 -1.65
N ALA A 102 -12.88 1.40 -1.11
CA ALA A 102 -12.36 2.76 -0.99
C ALA A 102 -11.06 2.82 -0.16
N TRP A 103 -10.93 1.99 0.88
CA TRP A 103 -9.70 1.89 1.67
C TRP A 103 -8.47 1.40 0.89
N ARG A 104 -8.62 1.01 -0.37
CA ARG A 104 -7.49 0.64 -1.23
C ARG A 104 -6.58 1.82 -1.57
N TYR A 105 -7.00 3.06 -1.35
CA TYR A 105 -6.14 4.23 -1.46
C TYR A 105 -4.91 4.13 -0.56
N GLU A 106 -5.02 3.61 0.65
CA GLU A 106 -3.88 3.45 1.56
C GLU A 106 -2.82 2.49 0.98
N GLY A 107 -3.27 1.36 0.42
CA GLY A 107 -2.38 0.45 -0.29
C GLY A 107 -1.78 1.07 -1.55
N TYR A 108 -2.59 1.82 -2.32
CA TYR A 108 -2.12 2.56 -3.49
C TYR A 108 -1.05 3.59 -3.12
N TRP A 109 -1.25 4.36 -2.04
CA TRP A 109 -0.29 5.34 -1.54
C TRP A 109 1.07 4.73 -1.20
N VAL A 110 1.07 3.57 -0.55
CA VAL A 110 2.31 2.82 -0.26
C VAL A 110 3.01 2.38 -1.54
N LEU A 111 2.26 1.91 -2.56
CA LEU A 111 2.87 1.54 -3.84
C LEU A 111 3.40 2.76 -4.61
N LEU A 112 2.74 3.92 -4.55
CA LEU A 112 3.28 5.17 -5.10
C LEU A 112 4.59 5.56 -4.44
N TRP A 113 4.72 5.36 -3.13
CA TRP A 113 5.98 5.55 -2.43
C TRP A 113 7.04 4.54 -2.90
N ALA A 114 6.70 3.28 -3.02
CA ALA A 114 7.62 2.24 -3.51
C ALA A 114 8.12 2.53 -4.93
N LEU A 115 7.30 3.20 -5.76
CA LEU A 115 7.61 3.64 -7.13
C LEU A 115 8.26 5.03 -7.21
N ASN A 116 8.61 5.65 -6.08
CA ASN A 116 9.18 7.00 -5.98
C ASN A 116 8.30 8.14 -6.53
N TYR A 117 6.99 7.97 -6.62
CA TYR A 117 6.04 9.07 -6.85
C TYR A 117 5.77 9.89 -5.60
N ILE A 118 5.96 9.29 -4.44
CA ILE A 118 5.85 9.90 -3.10
C ILE A 118 7.23 9.81 -2.44
N GLU A 119 7.70 10.93 -1.88
CA GLU A 119 9.04 10.99 -1.29
C GLU A 119 9.13 10.22 0.03
N GLU A 120 8.14 10.41 0.92
CA GLU A 120 8.15 9.86 2.27
C GLU A 120 6.77 9.25 2.62
N LEU A 121 6.79 8.17 3.37
CA LEU A 121 5.61 7.67 4.07
C LEU A 121 5.54 8.36 5.43
N SER A 122 4.48 9.13 5.64
CA SER A 122 4.17 9.68 6.97
C SER A 122 3.77 8.56 7.93
N ARG A 123 3.75 8.90 9.22
CA ARG A 123 3.15 8.04 10.23
C ARG A 123 1.70 7.71 9.83
N PRO A 124 1.26 6.43 9.94
CA PRO A 124 -0.07 6.00 9.49
C PRO A 124 -1.18 6.32 10.51
N ASP A 125 -1.24 7.58 10.98
CA ASP A 125 -2.24 8.12 11.90
C ASP A 125 -3.27 9.03 11.20
N GLN A 126 -3.14 9.21 9.89
CA GLN A 126 -4.05 9.97 9.04
C GLN A 126 -4.24 9.24 7.70
N ILE A 127 -5.39 9.45 7.08
CA ILE A 127 -5.62 8.97 5.71
C ILE A 127 -4.68 9.68 4.73
N CYS A 128 -4.28 8.96 3.68
CA CYS A 128 -3.39 9.49 2.65
C CYS A 128 -4.01 10.68 1.88
N ASP A 129 -3.17 11.44 1.19
CA ASP A 129 -3.62 12.53 0.30
C ASP A 129 -4.25 11.94 -0.98
N VAL A 130 -5.54 11.58 -0.87
CA VAL A 130 -6.31 10.96 -1.96
C VAL A 130 -6.32 11.82 -3.23
N PRO A 131 -6.56 13.14 -3.19
CA PRO A 131 -6.52 13.98 -4.39
C PRO A 131 -5.16 13.96 -5.10
N ARG A 132 -4.06 13.94 -4.35
CA ARG A 132 -2.71 13.82 -4.91
C ARG A 132 -2.49 12.44 -5.50
N ALA A 133 -2.88 11.39 -4.79
CA ALA A 133 -2.76 10.02 -5.25
C ALA A 133 -3.46 9.80 -6.61
N VAL A 134 -4.73 10.21 -6.71
CA VAL A 134 -5.51 10.07 -7.96
C VAL A 134 -4.86 10.84 -9.11
N ARG A 135 -4.42 12.09 -8.89
CA ARG A 135 -3.77 12.90 -9.93
C ARG A 135 -2.51 12.26 -10.50
N ILE A 136 -1.71 11.59 -9.68
CA ILE A 136 -0.50 10.91 -10.15
C ILE A 136 -0.78 9.92 -11.28
N MET A 137 -1.91 9.20 -11.21
CA MET A 137 -2.30 8.29 -12.29
C MET A 137 -3.01 9.04 -13.43
N VAL A 138 -3.99 9.88 -13.14
CA VAL A 138 -4.84 10.53 -14.14
C VAL A 138 -4.05 11.43 -15.09
N ASP A 139 -2.97 12.04 -14.64
CA ASP A 139 -2.09 12.89 -15.45
C ASP A 139 -1.17 12.10 -16.39
N ARG A 140 -1.29 10.75 -16.45
CA ARG A 140 -0.41 9.86 -17.21
C ARG A 140 -1.20 8.77 -17.92
N THR A 141 -0.70 8.34 -19.06
CA THR A 141 -1.08 7.03 -19.62
C THR A 141 -0.43 5.91 -18.81
N ALA A 142 -0.92 4.67 -18.94
CA ALA A 142 -0.31 3.50 -18.28
C ALA A 142 1.18 3.35 -18.65
N GLY A 143 1.55 3.57 -19.90
CA GLY A 143 2.93 3.52 -20.36
C GLY A 143 3.81 4.60 -19.70
N GLN A 144 3.31 5.83 -19.58
CA GLN A 144 4.03 6.92 -18.90
C GLN A 144 4.17 6.62 -17.40
N PHE A 145 3.11 6.13 -16.75
CA PHE A 145 3.15 5.74 -15.34
C PHE A 145 4.24 4.70 -15.07
N ILE A 146 4.37 3.68 -15.93
CA ILE A 146 5.41 2.65 -15.78
C ILE A 146 6.81 3.23 -16.09
N ALA A 147 6.93 4.01 -17.17
CA ALA A 147 8.22 4.53 -17.64
C ALA A 147 8.86 5.58 -16.70
N GLU A 148 8.06 6.37 -16.01
CA GLU A 148 8.51 7.39 -15.06
C GLU A 148 8.79 6.81 -13.67
N ALA A 149 8.22 5.64 -13.34
CA ALA A 149 8.40 5.00 -12.05
C ALA A 149 9.86 4.57 -11.80
N LYS A 150 10.27 4.61 -10.54
CA LYS A 150 11.57 4.12 -10.09
C LYS A 150 11.38 3.31 -8.82
N LEU A 151 11.55 2.00 -8.91
CA LEU A 151 11.40 1.14 -7.74
C LEU A 151 12.48 1.48 -6.70
N ARG A 152 12.07 1.66 -5.45
CA ARG A 152 12.99 1.85 -4.31
C ARG A 152 13.83 0.60 -4.10
N SER A 153 14.94 0.78 -3.42
CA SER A 153 15.81 -0.35 -3.06
C SER A 153 15.07 -1.36 -2.18
N ALA A 154 15.48 -2.63 -2.26
CA ALA A 154 14.96 -3.67 -1.37
C ALA A 154 15.14 -3.28 0.10
N SER A 155 16.26 -2.66 0.46
CA SER A 155 16.53 -2.19 1.82
C SER A 155 15.51 -1.16 2.30
N ASP A 156 15.20 -0.13 1.48
CA ASP A 156 14.21 0.90 1.83
C ASP A 156 12.82 0.29 2.02
N ILE A 157 12.44 -0.62 1.10
CA ILE A 157 11.15 -1.31 1.17
C ILE A 157 11.05 -2.16 2.44
N LEU A 158 12.08 -2.95 2.75
CA LEU A 158 12.10 -3.81 3.94
C LEU A 158 12.17 -3.01 5.24
N ASP A 159 12.84 -1.86 5.24
CA ASP A 159 12.84 -0.94 6.40
C ASP A 159 11.41 -0.42 6.67
N ALA A 160 10.69 -0.01 5.62
CA ALA A 160 9.30 0.42 5.74
C ALA A 160 8.38 -0.74 6.19
N VAL A 161 8.56 -1.95 5.64
CA VAL A 161 7.79 -3.14 6.04
C VAL A 161 7.97 -3.45 7.52
N ASP A 162 9.21 -3.44 8.04
CA ASP A 162 9.48 -3.72 9.46
C ASP A 162 8.85 -2.67 10.38
N LEU A 163 8.91 -1.39 10.00
CA LEU A 163 8.31 -0.31 10.78
C LEU A 163 6.78 -0.41 10.79
N ILE A 164 6.15 -0.56 9.62
CA ILE A 164 4.69 -0.69 9.49
C ILE A 164 4.18 -1.93 10.22
N TYR A 165 4.88 -3.06 10.13
CA TYR A 165 4.54 -4.27 10.86
C TYR A 165 4.46 -4.05 12.37
N ARG A 166 5.33 -3.22 12.92
CA ARG A 166 5.32 -2.90 14.36
C ARG A 166 4.23 -1.90 14.73
N TYR A 167 3.93 -0.94 13.87
CA TYR A 167 2.76 -0.07 14.07
C TYR A 167 1.46 -0.87 14.04
N ASP A 168 1.30 -1.78 13.07
CA ASP A 168 0.12 -2.66 12.99
C ASP A 168 -0.04 -3.49 14.26
N TRP A 169 1.04 -4.10 14.75
CA TRP A 169 1.02 -4.81 16.02
C TRP A 169 0.53 -3.91 17.17
N ALA A 170 1.01 -2.67 17.27
CA ALA A 170 0.62 -1.75 18.33
C ALA A 170 -0.88 -1.40 18.24
N CYS A 171 -1.41 -1.18 17.04
CA CYS A 171 -2.83 -0.94 16.81
C CYS A 171 -3.69 -2.15 17.19
N VAL A 172 -3.27 -3.36 16.80
CA VAL A 172 -3.97 -4.60 17.15
C VAL A 172 -3.95 -4.83 18.67
N ASP A 173 -2.81 -4.65 19.32
CA ASP A 173 -2.66 -4.79 20.78
C ASP A 173 -3.53 -3.78 21.53
N ALA A 174 -3.54 -2.52 21.10
CA ALA A 174 -4.39 -1.47 21.70
C ALA A 174 -5.88 -1.86 21.59
N ARG A 175 -6.34 -2.29 20.41
CA ARG A 175 -7.73 -2.72 20.18
C ARG A 175 -8.10 -3.92 21.05
N LEU A 176 -7.24 -4.95 21.16
CA LEU A 176 -7.51 -6.16 21.94
C LEU A 176 -7.55 -5.86 23.44
N ASN A 177 -6.82 -4.87 23.93
CA ASN A 177 -6.76 -4.49 25.32
C ASN A 177 -7.67 -3.29 25.66
N GLY A 178 -8.54 -2.84 24.75
CA GLY A 178 -9.45 -1.72 24.96
C GLY A 178 -8.76 -0.39 25.24
N ARG A 179 -7.54 -0.19 24.70
CA ARG A 179 -6.76 1.04 24.81
C ARG A 179 -6.96 1.90 23.55
N PRO A 180 -6.90 3.23 23.64
CA PRO A 180 -6.83 4.07 22.44
C PRO A 180 -5.57 3.72 21.64
N ALA A 181 -5.71 3.70 20.29
CA ALA A 181 -4.61 3.47 19.37
C ALA A 181 -3.76 4.73 19.18
#